data_98b206c942201128abde5e3d7c969f23
#
_entry.id   98b206c942201128abde5e3d7c969f23
#
_cell.length_a   1.000
_cell.length_b   1.000
_cell.length_c   1.000
_cell.angle_alpha   90.00
_cell.angle_beta   90.00
_cell.angle_gamma   90.00
#
_symmetry.space_group_name_H-M   'P 1'
#
loop_
_entity.id
_entity.type
_entity.pdbx_description
1 polymer ?
#
loop_
_entity_poly.entity_id
_entity_poly.type
_entity_poly.pdbx_seq_one_letter_code
_entity_poly.pdbx_strand_id
1 'polypeptide(L)'
;MASENDNKPVKRKRPGAGNHKPAVNIDTTKLPADTMSAIVAECSRDFKQPIVKSDEECVERLADFFMYYAQNGGLPTVEKMCLSLGADINTVLDWGHGTKGDTRAGIIKRAKNILAAIDADLVLKGMINPVAYIFRAKNYYGMKDQQDVVVQAKNIFGADVDRQEIERRPVSYTHLTLPTN
;
A
#
# COMPACT_ATOMS: atom_id res chain seq x y z
N MET A 1 31.04 -36.09 -52.56
CA MET A 1 29.75 -35.47 -52.14
C MET A 1 29.83 -35.31 -50.63
N ALA A 2 30.17 -34.12 -50.16
CA ALA A 2 30.27 -33.78 -48.74
C ALA A 2 28.91 -33.25 -48.29
N SER A 3 28.32 -33.85 -47.26
CA SER A 3 27.07 -33.40 -46.67
C SER A 3 27.36 -32.25 -45.69
N GLU A 4 26.84 -31.09 -45.99
CA GLU A 4 26.86 -29.88 -45.20
C GLU A 4 26.02 -30.06 -43.92
N ASN A 5 26.70 -29.99 -42.78
CA ASN A 5 26.09 -30.17 -41.48
C ASN A 5 25.58 -28.82 -40.98
N ASP A 6 24.28 -28.56 -41.18
CA ASP A 6 23.61 -27.30 -40.81
C ASP A 6 23.42 -27.24 -39.28
N ASN A 7 24.46 -26.75 -38.58
CA ASN A 7 24.45 -26.58 -37.11
C ASN A 7 23.82 -25.22 -36.76
N LYS A 8 22.49 -25.09 -36.91
CA LYS A 8 21.75 -23.92 -36.39
C LYS A 8 21.63 -23.97 -34.89
N PRO A 9 22.05 -22.91 -34.19
CA PRO A 9 21.93 -22.88 -32.72
C PRO A 9 20.46 -22.89 -32.28
N VAL A 10 20.10 -23.93 -31.51
CA VAL A 10 18.79 -24.06 -30.89
C VAL A 10 18.61 -22.91 -29.88
N LYS A 11 17.74 -21.96 -30.21
CA LYS A 11 17.34 -20.88 -29.26
C LYS A 11 16.63 -21.52 -28.04
N ARG A 12 17.33 -21.65 -26.92
CA ARG A 12 16.77 -22.04 -25.66
C ARG A 12 15.70 -21.01 -25.24
N LYS A 13 14.43 -21.41 -25.22
CA LYS A 13 13.35 -20.61 -24.62
C LYS A 13 13.70 -20.35 -23.15
N ARG A 14 13.79 -19.09 -22.74
CA ARG A 14 13.98 -18.71 -21.35
C ARG A 14 12.79 -19.26 -20.55
N PRO A 15 13.02 -20.06 -19.46
CA PRO A 15 11.95 -20.44 -18.57
C PRO A 15 11.50 -19.16 -17.84
N GLY A 16 10.26 -18.74 -18.05
CA GLY A 16 9.71 -17.51 -17.43
C GLY A 16 8.96 -16.58 -18.39
N ALA A 17 8.98 -16.81 -19.70
CA ALA A 17 7.99 -16.20 -20.60
C ALA A 17 6.63 -16.90 -20.34
N GLY A 18 6.20 -16.88 -19.06
CA GLY A 18 4.96 -17.43 -18.63
C GLY A 18 3.79 -16.66 -19.20
N ASN A 19 2.74 -17.34 -19.44
CA ASN A 19 1.37 -16.94 -19.67
C ASN A 19 0.96 -15.70 -18.85
N HIS A 20 1.50 -14.53 -19.16
CA HIS A 20 0.79 -13.31 -18.87
C HIS A 20 -0.40 -13.29 -19.83
N LYS A 21 -1.51 -13.86 -19.37
CA LYS A 21 -2.80 -13.49 -19.95
C LYS A 21 -2.80 -11.98 -19.95
N PRO A 22 -2.98 -11.30 -21.11
CA PRO A 22 -3.04 -9.84 -21.10
C PRO A 22 -4.03 -9.45 -20.03
N ALA A 23 -3.67 -8.46 -19.19
CA ALA A 23 -4.60 -7.90 -18.23
C ALA A 23 -5.90 -7.68 -19.00
N VAL A 24 -6.99 -8.29 -18.54
CA VAL A 24 -8.29 -8.15 -19.18
C VAL A 24 -8.53 -6.65 -19.25
N ASN A 25 -8.46 -6.11 -20.46
CA ASN A 25 -8.69 -4.70 -20.69
C ASN A 25 -10.20 -4.51 -20.50
N ILE A 26 -10.59 -4.31 -19.24
CA ILE A 26 -11.98 -4.02 -18.90
C ILE A 26 -12.23 -2.65 -19.49
N ASP A 27 -12.96 -2.62 -20.61
CA ASP A 27 -13.43 -1.37 -21.20
C ASP A 27 -14.43 -0.75 -20.23
N THR A 28 -13.91 0.09 -19.34
CA THR A 28 -14.72 0.78 -18.32
C THR A 28 -15.74 1.73 -18.91
N THR A 29 -15.64 2.06 -20.21
CA THR A 29 -16.63 2.89 -20.91
C THR A 29 -17.91 2.11 -21.24
N LYS A 30 -17.89 0.78 -21.01
CA LYS A 30 -19.02 -0.13 -21.32
C LYS A 30 -19.56 -0.86 -20.09
N LEU A 31 -19.39 -0.28 -18.90
CA LEU A 31 -20.09 -0.81 -17.73
C LEU A 31 -21.63 -0.75 -17.99
N PRO A 32 -22.35 -1.85 -17.80
CA PRO A 32 -23.80 -1.83 -17.91
C PRO A 32 -24.38 -0.75 -17.00
N ALA A 33 -25.38 -0.02 -17.50
CA ALA A 33 -26.03 1.07 -16.77
C ALA A 33 -26.54 0.62 -15.40
N ASP A 34 -27.08 -0.59 -15.33
CA ASP A 34 -27.59 -1.18 -14.09
C ASP A 34 -26.47 -1.41 -13.07
N THR A 35 -25.29 -1.86 -13.50
CA THR A 35 -24.13 -2.06 -12.63
C THR A 35 -23.64 -0.71 -12.09
N MET A 36 -23.54 0.29 -12.96
CA MET A 36 -23.13 1.63 -12.56
C MET A 36 -24.14 2.26 -11.61
N SER A 37 -25.43 2.11 -11.90
CA SER A 37 -26.51 2.60 -11.04
C SER A 37 -26.46 1.99 -9.64
N ALA A 38 -26.23 0.67 -9.54
CA ALA A 38 -26.09 0.00 -8.25
C ALA A 38 -24.86 0.50 -7.46
N ILE A 39 -23.71 0.67 -8.12
CA ILE A 39 -22.51 1.21 -7.49
C ILE A 39 -22.75 2.64 -6.98
N VAL A 40 -23.34 3.50 -7.81
CA VAL A 40 -23.61 4.89 -7.43
C VAL A 40 -24.61 4.94 -6.28
N ALA A 41 -25.69 4.16 -6.32
CA ALA A 41 -26.67 4.09 -5.24
C ALA A 41 -26.03 3.66 -3.91
N GLU A 42 -25.19 2.63 -3.94
CA GLU A 42 -24.47 2.17 -2.76
C GLU A 42 -23.48 3.22 -2.21
N CYS A 43 -22.67 3.83 -3.09
CA CYS A 43 -21.69 4.82 -2.69
C CYS A 43 -22.32 6.15 -2.22
N SER A 44 -23.48 6.53 -2.75
CA SER A 44 -24.16 7.77 -2.39
C SER A 44 -25.18 7.62 -1.26
N ARG A 45 -25.40 6.42 -0.73
CA ARG A 45 -26.35 6.13 0.33
C ARG A 45 -26.23 7.10 1.51
N ASP A 46 -25.00 7.30 1.97
CA ASP A 46 -24.71 8.06 3.17
C ASP A 46 -24.28 9.52 2.88
N PHE A 47 -24.46 9.99 1.63
CA PHE A 47 -24.04 11.33 1.21
C PHE A 47 -24.63 12.48 2.04
N LYS A 48 -25.84 12.32 2.58
CA LYS A 48 -26.52 13.32 3.40
C LYS A 48 -26.33 13.16 4.90
N GLN A 49 -25.54 12.18 5.33
CA GLN A 49 -25.31 11.95 6.76
C GLN A 49 -24.57 13.13 7.39
N PRO A 50 -25.09 13.72 8.47
CA PRO A 50 -24.36 14.75 9.20
C PRO A 50 -23.16 14.14 9.91
N ILE A 51 -22.14 14.96 10.18
CA ILE A 51 -20.97 14.51 10.95
C ILE A 51 -21.37 14.06 12.34
N VAL A 52 -20.82 12.93 12.80
CA VAL A 52 -21.07 12.40 14.15
C VAL A 52 -20.53 13.35 15.22
N LYS A 53 -21.33 13.57 16.26
CA LYS A 53 -21.02 14.52 17.34
C LYS A 53 -20.47 13.82 18.57
N SER A 54 -21.04 12.67 18.98
CA SER A 54 -20.62 11.93 20.16
C SER A 54 -19.94 10.60 19.82
N ASP A 55 -19.32 9.96 20.81
CA ASP A 55 -18.68 8.65 20.66
C ASP A 55 -19.73 7.54 20.57
N GLU A 56 -20.83 7.68 21.28
CA GLU A 56 -21.97 6.77 21.24
C GLU A 56 -22.59 6.76 19.84
N GLU A 57 -22.87 7.93 19.27
CA GLU A 57 -23.37 8.06 17.90
C GLU A 57 -22.40 7.45 16.88
N CYS A 58 -21.09 7.60 17.12
CA CYS A 58 -20.06 6.99 16.26
C CYS A 58 -20.15 5.46 16.30
N VAL A 59 -20.33 4.86 17.47
CA VAL A 59 -20.47 3.40 17.64
C VAL A 59 -21.75 2.91 16.96
N GLU A 60 -22.88 3.58 17.16
CA GLU A 60 -24.16 3.23 16.53
C GLU A 60 -24.08 3.25 15.02
N ARG A 61 -23.56 4.32 14.44
CA ARG A 61 -23.42 4.42 12.98
C ARG A 61 -22.46 3.39 12.38
N LEU A 62 -21.40 3.05 13.08
CA LEU A 62 -20.49 1.98 12.65
C LEU A 62 -21.17 0.61 12.75
N ALA A 63 -21.98 0.37 13.76
CA ALA A 63 -22.76 -0.87 13.88
C ALA A 63 -23.76 -0.99 12.73
N ASP A 64 -24.50 0.08 12.45
CA ASP A 64 -25.44 0.14 11.31
C ASP A 64 -24.74 -0.06 9.97
N PHE A 65 -23.56 0.55 9.80
CA PHE A 65 -22.74 0.38 8.61
C PHE A 65 -22.37 -1.09 8.39
N PHE A 66 -21.82 -1.77 9.37
CA PHE A 66 -21.46 -3.19 9.23
C PHE A 66 -22.68 -4.09 9.06
N MET A 67 -23.75 -3.81 9.80
CA MET A 67 -25.01 -4.57 9.69
C MET A 67 -25.60 -4.45 8.28
N TYR A 68 -25.57 -3.26 7.69
CA TYR A 68 -26.04 -3.05 6.33
C TYR A 68 -25.33 -3.96 5.33
N TYR A 69 -23.98 -4.04 5.38
CA TYR A 69 -23.20 -4.91 4.48
C TYR A 69 -23.39 -6.39 4.77
N ALA A 70 -23.64 -6.76 6.03
CA ALA A 70 -23.96 -8.13 6.39
C ALA A 70 -25.31 -8.59 5.82
N GLN A 71 -26.29 -7.69 5.74
CA GLN A 71 -27.64 -8.00 5.27
C GLN A 71 -27.80 -7.88 3.76
N ASN A 72 -27.19 -6.87 3.14
CA ASN A 72 -27.42 -6.52 1.75
C ASN A 72 -26.27 -6.97 0.81
N GLY A 73 -25.15 -7.43 1.38
CA GLY A 73 -23.96 -7.71 0.60
C GLY A 73 -23.22 -6.44 0.19
N GLY A 74 -22.34 -6.57 -0.80
CA GLY A 74 -21.45 -5.49 -1.21
C GLY A 74 -20.13 -5.51 -0.44
N LEU A 75 -19.25 -4.56 -0.76
CA LEU A 75 -17.92 -4.47 -0.15
C LEU A 75 -17.85 -3.26 0.77
N PRO A 76 -17.75 -3.44 2.09
CA PRO A 76 -17.48 -2.34 3.01
C PRO A 76 -16.04 -1.84 2.80
N THR A 77 -15.88 -0.52 2.67
CA THR A 77 -14.56 0.10 2.51
C THR A 77 -14.36 1.23 3.51
N VAL A 78 -13.11 1.65 3.69
CA VAL A 78 -12.80 2.78 4.59
C VAL A 78 -13.49 4.06 4.11
N GLU A 79 -13.53 4.29 2.81
CA GLU A 79 -14.19 5.44 2.20
C GLU A 79 -15.68 5.48 2.52
N LYS A 80 -16.38 4.34 2.35
CA LYS A 80 -17.80 4.22 2.66
C LYS A 80 -18.07 4.35 4.17
N MET A 81 -17.18 3.82 5.00
CA MET A 81 -17.23 4.02 6.45
C MET A 81 -17.12 5.52 6.81
N CYS A 82 -16.24 6.27 6.17
CA CYS A 82 -16.13 7.71 6.41
C CYS A 82 -17.42 8.44 6.02
N LEU A 83 -18.03 8.08 4.90
CA LEU A 83 -19.33 8.64 4.48
C LEU A 83 -20.42 8.32 5.50
N SER A 84 -20.48 7.12 6.06
CA SER A 84 -21.46 6.77 7.10
C SER A 84 -21.31 7.59 8.37
N LEU A 85 -20.09 8.03 8.69
CA LEU A 85 -19.79 8.92 9.81
C LEU A 85 -20.05 10.41 9.48
N GLY A 86 -20.40 10.72 8.24
CA GLY A 86 -20.63 12.08 7.76
C GLY A 86 -19.38 12.94 7.68
N ALA A 87 -18.20 12.33 7.55
CA ALA A 87 -16.91 13.02 7.54
C ALA A 87 -16.04 12.58 6.36
N ASP A 88 -15.14 13.45 5.94
CA ASP A 88 -14.14 13.10 4.95
C ASP A 88 -13.08 12.14 5.52
N ILE A 89 -12.34 11.49 4.62
CA ILE A 89 -11.38 10.45 4.98
C ILE A 89 -10.25 10.98 5.88
N ASN A 90 -9.75 12.20 5.62
CA ASN A 90 -8.65 12.76 6.41
C ASN A 90 -9.11 13.04 7.82
N THR A 91 -10.30 13.63 7.98
CA THR A 91 -10.93 13.88 9.28
C THR A 91 -11.06 12.58 10.09
N VAL A 92 -11.54 11.49 9.50
CA VAL A 92 -11.70 10.21 10.21
C VAL A 92 -10.35 9.58 10.55
N LEU A 93 -9.35 9.68 9.65
CA LEU A 93 -7.99 9.22 9.95
C LEU A 93 -7.38 10.01 11.12
N ASP A 94 -7.57 11.32 11.16
CA ASP A 94 -7.12 12.17 12.27
C ASP A 94 -7.81 11.80 13.59
N TRP A 95 -9.10 11.44 13.56
CA TRP A 95 -9.75 10.89 14.76
C TRP A 95 -9.06 9.59 15.22
N GLY A 96 -8.66 8.73 14.30
CA GLY A 96 -7.86 7.54 14.59
C GLY A 96 -6.51 7.85 15.23
N HIS A 97 -5.95 9.05 15.00
CA HIS A 97 -4.73 9.54 15.64
C HIS A 97 -4.96 10.24 16.99
N GLY A 98 -6.22 10.42 17.43
CA GLY A 98 -6.55 10.95 18.74
C GLY A 98 -6.99 12.43 18.77
N THR A 99 -7.19 13.07 17.61
CA THR A 99 -7.62 14.49 17.55
C THR A 99 -8.98 14.76 18.22
N LYS A 100 -9.79 13.72 18.42
CA LYS A 100 -11.09 13.76 19.13
C LYS A 100 -11.11 12.94 20.41
N GLY A 101 -9.92 12.67 20.97
CA GLY A 101 -9.75 11.90 22.20
C GLY A 101 -9.50 10.40 21.96
N ASP A 102 -9.04 9.73 23.02
CA ASP A 102 -8.60 8.33 22.94
C ASP A 102 -9.76 7.36 22.70
N THR A 103 -10.94 7.65 23.25
CA THR A 103 -12.15 6.83 23.04
C THR A 103 -12.51 6.78 21.56
N ARG A 104 -12.64 7.94 20.91
CA ARG A 104 -12.92 8.03 19.48
C ARG A 104 -11.84 7.33 18.66
N ALA A 105 -10.57 7.55 18.99
CA ALA A 105 -9.45 6.89 18.33
C ALA A 105 -9.53 5.37 18.44
N GLY A 106 -9.89 4.85 19.61
CA GLY A 106 -10.10 3.43 19.84
C GLY A 106 -11.23 2.85 18.97
N ILE A 107 -12.37 3.56 18.87
CA ILE A 107 -13.51 3.17 18.04
C ILE A 107 -13.09 3.08 16.56
N ILE A 108 -12.46 4.12 16.04
CA ILE A 108 -12.02 4.15 14.63
C ILE A 108 -10.97 3.08 14.32
N LYS A 109 -10.01 2.85 15.22
CA LYS A 109 -9.01 1.78 15.06
C LYS A 109 -9.67 0.39 15.00
N ARG A 110 -10.66 0.12 15.87
CA ARG A 110 -11.41 -1.15 15.86
C ARG A 110 -12.18 -1.33 14.55
N ALA A 111 -12.88 -0.30 14.08
CA ALA A 111 -13.60 -0.34 12.82
C ALA A 111 -12.66 -0.62 11.63
N LYS A 112 -11.50 0.02 11.58
CA LYS A 112 -10.46 -0.23 10.57
C LYS A 112 -9.92 -1.67 10.66
N ASN A 113 -9.74 -2.21 11.85
CA ASN A 113 -9.30 -3.60 12.02
C ASN A 113 -10.35 -4.60 11.51
N ILE A 114 -11.64 -4.33 11.70
CA ILE A 114 -12.72 -5.16 11.12
C ILE A 114 -12.65 -5.13 9.59
N LEU A 115 -12.49 -3.95 8.99
CA LEU A 115 -12.34 -3.82 7.54
C LEU A 115 -11.09 -4.54 7.03
N ALA A 116 -9.96 -4.44 7.74
CA ALA A 116 -8.74 -5.16 7.41
C ALA A 116 -8.92 -6.68 7.44
N ALA A 117 -9.65 -7.20 8.43
CA ALA A 117 -9.97 -8.63 8.52
C ALA A 117 -10.87 -9.09 7.37
N ILE A 118 -11.90 -8.31 7.03
CA ILE A 118 -12.77 -8.59 5.89
C ILE A 118 -11.96 -8.63 4.59
N ASP A 119 -11.12 -7.63 4.35
CA ASP A 119 -10.26 -7.58 3.17
C ASP A 119 -9.32 -8.78 3.09
N ALA A 120 -8.69 -9.17 4.20
CA ALA A 120 -7.79 -10.32 4.27
C ALA A 120 -8.54 -11.63 3.92
N ASP A 121 -9.72 -11.85 4.47
CA ASP A 121 -10.56 -13.01 4.16
C ASP A 121 -10.96 -13.06 2.69
N LEU A 122 -11.32 -11.92 2.11
CA LEU A 122 -11.71 -11.83 0.70
C LEU A 122 -10.53 -12.11 -0.24
N VAL A 123 -9.31 -11.68 0.13
CA VAL A 123 -8.08 -12.02 -0.61
C VAL A 123 -7.82 -13.53 -0.55
N LEU A 124 -7.90 -14.14 0.63
CA LEU A 124 -7.71 -15.59 0.80
C LEU A 124 -8.72 -16.41 0.00
N LYS A 125 -9.94 -15.90 -0.16
CA LYS A 125 -10.99 -16.50 -0.99
C LYS A 125 -10.87 -16.16 -2.49
N GLY A 126 -9.87 -15.36 -2.89
CA GLY A 126 -9.67 -14.95 -4.29
C GLY A 126 -10.72 -13.96 -4.81
N MET A 127 -11.49 -13.33 -3.93
CA MET A 127 -12.57 -12.39 -4.28
C MET A 127 -12.10 -10.96 -4.51
N ILE A 128 -10.93 -10.61 -3.99
CA ILE A 128 -10.28 -9.30 -4.20
C ILE A 128 -8.88 -9.49 -4.79
N ASN A 129 -8.47 -8.55 -5.62
CA ASN A 129 -7.11 -8.54 -6.15
C ASN A 129 -6.09 -8.28 -5.01
N PRO A 130 -5.08 -9.16 -4.80
CA PRO A 130 -4.07 -8.99 -3.77
C PRO A 130 -3.32 -7.66 -3.83
N VAL A 131 -3.08 -7.13 -5.04
CA VAL A 131 -2.41 -5.83 -5.22
C VAL A 131 -3.28 -4.70 -4.65
N ALA A 132 -4.58 -4.70 -4.92
CA ALA A 132 -5.51 -3.72 -4.36
C ALA A 132 -5.54 -3.79 -2.82
N TYR A 133 -5.50 -5.01 -2.26
CA TYR A 133 -5.40 -5.20 -0.81
C TYR A 133 -4.12 -4.59 -0.23
N ILE A 134 -2.95 -4.82 -0.86
CA ILE A 134 -1.67 -4.25 -0.40
C ILE A 134 -1.75 -2.71 -0.36
N PHE A 135 -2.32 -2.08 -1.38
CA PHE A 135 -2.50 -0.63 -1.39
C PHE A 135 -3.39 -0.14 -0.25
N ARG A 136 -4.53 -0.80 -0.01
CA ARG A 136 -5.43 -0.47 1.10
C ARG A 136 -4.77 -0.69 2.45
N ALA A 137 -4.04 -1.79 2.60
CA ALA A 137 -3.34 -2.15 3.83
C ALA A 137 -2.28 -1.11 4.22
N LYS A 138 -1.52 -0.61 3.26
CA LYS A 138 -0.51 0.43 3.48
C LYS A 138 -1.13 1.79 3.79
N ASN A 139 -2.17 2.19 3.06
CA ASN A 139 -2.77 3.51 3.21
C ASN A 139 -3.68 3.64 4.44
N TYR A 140 -4.42 2.58 4.78
CA TYR A 140 -5.48 2.67 5.80
C TYR A 140 -5.20 1.88 7.07
N TYR A 141 -4.52 0.72 6.95
CA TYR A 141 -4.34 -0.20 8.08
C TYR A 141 -2.97 -0.10 8.75
N GLY A 142 -2.09 0.76 8.22
CA GLY A 142 -0.78 1.01 8.79
C GLY A 142 0.23 -0.12 8.59
N MET A 143 -0.04 -1.03 7.66
CA MET A 143 0.92 -2.07 7.28
C MET A 143 2.12 -1.44 6.56
N LYS A 144 3.33 -1.83 6.98
CA LYS A 144 4.59 -1.38 6.40
C LYS A 144 5.31 -2.58 5.80
N ASP A 145 5.97 -2.39 4.65
CA ASP A 145 6.96 -3.35 4.19
C ASP A 145 8.16 -3.22 5.12
N GLN A 146 8.33 -4.16 6.03
CA GLN A 146 9.57 -4.26 6.80
C GLN A 146 10.61 -4.91 5.89
N GLN A 147 11.36 -4.10 5.16
CA GLN A 147 12.66 -4.50 4.65
C GLN A 147 13.67 -4.04 5.69
N ASP A 148 14.15 -4.96 6.52
CA ASP A 148 15.38 -4.75 7.26
C ASP A 148 16.52 -4.74 6.26
N VAL A 149 16.78 -3.58 5.66
CA VAL A 149 18.01 -3.36 4.90
C VAL A 149 19.11 -3.29 5.96
N VAL A 150 19.68 -4.44 6.30
CA VAL A 150 20.95 -4.48 7.00
C VAL A 150 21.97 -3.90 6.04
N VAL A 151 22.15 -2.59 6.08
CA VAL A 151 23.28 -1.93 5.44
C VAL A 151 24.51 -2.37 6.23
N GLN A 152 25.04 -3.53 5.89
CA GLN A 152 26.43 -3.81 6.24
C GLN A 152 27.25 -2.77 5.47
N ALA A 153 27.72 -1.77 6.19
CA ALA A 153 28.74 -0.87 5.68
C ALA A 153 29.97 -1.76 5.42
N LYS A 154 30.02 -2.34 4.21
CA LYS A 154 31.21 -3.02 3.74
C LYS A 154 32.23 -1.88 3.58
N ASN A 155 33.17 -1.81 4.51
CA ASN A 155 34.31 -0.91 4.39
C ASN A 155 34.94 -1.15 3.02
N ILE A 156 34.68 -0.24 2.07
CA ILE A 156 35.18 -0.28 0.69
C ILE A 156 36.72 -0.14 0.71
N PHE A 157 37.28 0.27 1.83
CA PHE A 157 38.71 0.51 2.02
C PHE A 157 39.41 -0.57 2.87
N GLY A 158 38.81 -1.73 3.00
CA GLY A 158 39.46 -3.01 3.33
C GLY A 158 40.52 -3.01 4.42
N ALA A 159 40.41 -2.21 5.47
CA ALA A 159 41.07 -2.35 6.77
C ALA A 159 40.42 -1.36 7.75
N ASP A 160 40.17 -1.80 8.96
CA ASP A 160 39.92 -0.88 10.09
C ASP A 160 41.14 0.05 10.21
N VAL A 161 41.04 1.24 9.63
CA VAL A 161 42.09 2.24 9.80
C VAL A 161 41.90 2.80 11.19
N ASP A 162 42.78 2.41 12.09
CA ASP A 162 42.83 2.87 13.47
C ASP A 162 42.96 4.43 13.44
N ARG A 163 41.99 5.09 14.04
CA ARG A 163 41.92 6.55 14.10
C ARG A 163 43.19 7.18 14.68
N GLN A 164 43.89 6.43 15.56
CA GLN A 164 45.17 6.81 16.16
C GLN A 164 46.34 6.74 15.17
N GLU A 165 46.26 5.92 14.13
CA GLU A 165 47.28 5.83 13.10
C GLU A 165 47.22 6.94 12.07
N ILE A 166 46.01 7.49 11.82
CA ILE A 166 45.81 8.67 10.93
C ILE A 166 46.41 9.92 11.58
N GLU A 167 46.26 10.07 12.90
CA GLU A 167 46.77 11.27 13.61
C GLU A 167 48.30 11.28 13.73
N ARG A 168 48.95 10.13 13.55
CA ARG A 168 50.43 10.03 13.64
C ARG A 168 51.13 10.24 12.29
N ARG A 169 50.41 10.34 11.18
CA ARG A 169 51.04 10.58 9.88
C ARG A 169 51.22 12.08 9.68
N PRO A 170 52.48 12.60 9.62
CA PRO A 170 52.69 14.00 9.32
C PRO A 170 52.20 14.29 7.89
N VAL A 171 51.31 15.24 7.78
CA VAL A 171 50.82 15.71 6.48
C VAL A 171 51.93 16.51 5.83
N SER A 172 52.67 15.94 4.89
CA SER A 172 53.64 16.67 4.10
C SER A 172 52.90 17.48 3.05
N TYR A 173 52.76 18.76 3.28
CA TYR A 173 52.28 19.69 2.28
C TYR A 173 53.41 19.90 1.23
N THR A 174 53.25 19.36 0.06
CA THR A 174 54.04 19.75 -1.10
C THR A 174 53.46 21.06 -1.63
N HIS A 175 54.14 22.17 -1.31
CA HIS A 175 53.90 23.47 -1.96
C HIS A 175 54.27 23.32 -3.47
N LEU A 176 53.28 23.26 -4.32
CA LEU A 176 53.45 23.48 -5.74
C LEU A 176 53.61 25.00 -5.96
N THR A 177 54.84 25.47 -6.05
CA THR A 177 55.15 26.82 -6.52
C THR A 177 54.89 26.86 -8.04
N LEU A 178 53.91 27.65 -8.46
CA LEU A 178 53.69 27.98 -9.87
C LEU A 178 54.84 28.85 -10.38
N PRO A 179 55.42 28.55 -11.55
CA PRO A 179 56.41 29.45 -12.15
C PRO A 179 55.72 30.74 -12.59
N THR A 180 56.18 31.85 -12.09
CA THR A 180 55.83 33.19 -12.58
C THR A 180 56.63 33.48 -13.85
N ASN A 181 55.91 33.66 -14.97
CA ASN A 181 56.42 34.34 -16.16
C ASN A 181 56.08 35.82 -16.07
#